data_63e89738e41830c3e87d617de504456e
#
_entry.id   63e89738e41830c3e87d617de504456e
#
_cell.length_a   1.000
_cell.length_b   1.000
_cell.length_c   1.000
_cell.angle_alpha   90.00
_cell.angle_beta   90.00
_cell.angle_gamma   90.00
#
_symmetry.space_group_name_H-M   'P 1'
#
loop_
_entity.id
_entity.type
_entity.pdbx_description
1 polymer ?
#
loop_
_entity_poly.entity_id
_entity_poly.type
_entity_poly.pdbx_seq_one_letter_code
_entity_poly.pdbx_strand_id
1 'polypeptide(L)'
;CEDMNIEICPLDKVLVDGEAICLGMEQSTVEAAIGKGILVGKRYYYFNDDMAIDYNDNKVDFIEFLSGIDGMLKPSIYGISAFESQADDLLEVLKEKNNGKINDTENGYSYQFQNISVGVYLEAVPEAVKEMIEEASGFGNPMTDDEIQYEMKRANHWATIGLGVAGYYQR
;
A
#
# COMPACT_ATOMS: atom_id res chain seq x y z
N CYS A 1 -15.99 12.10 11.85
CA CYS A 1 -15.33 10.85 11.40
C CYS A 1 -14.10 10.60 12.22
N GLU A 2 -14.11 9.50 12.93
CA GLU A 2 -12.93 9.10 13.67
C GLU A 2 -11.97 8.38 12.72
N ASP A 3 -10.69 8.74 12.81
CA ASP A 3 -9.66 8.05 12.05
C ASP A 3 -9.48 6.66 12.62
N MET A 4 -9.50 5.65 11.75
CA MET A 4 -9.23 4.27 12.15
C MET A 4 -7.74 4.09 12.39
N ASN A 5 -7.41 3.50 13.53
CA ASN A 5 -6.03 3.16 13.84
C ASN A 5 -5.69 1.81 13.21
N ILE A 6 -4.82 1.82 12.21
CA ILE A 6 -4.42 0.60 11.49
C ILE A 6 -2.92 0.43 11.61
N GLU A 7 -2.52 -0.77 12.03
CA GLU A 7 -1.10 -1.12 12.16
C GLU A 7 -0.81 -2.41 11.41
N ILE A 8 0.20 -2.38 10.56
CA ILE A 8 0.68 -3.55 9.82
C ILE A 8 1.80 -4.20 10.63
N CYS A 9 1.62 -5.48 10.96
CA CYS A 9 2.63 -6.31 11.62
C CYS A 9 3.10 -7.37 10.62
N PRO A 10 4.23 -7.15 9.93
CA PRO A 10 4.68 -8.05 8.87
C PRO A 10 4.79 -9.50 9.30
N LEU A 11 4.39 -10.42 8.42
CA LEU A 11 4.36 -11.88 8.60
C LEU A 11 3.37 -12.36 9.67
N ASP A 12 2.50 -11.49 10.16
CA ASP A 12 1.60 -11.80 11.25
C ASP A 12 0.17 -11.34 10.95
N LYS A 13 -0.08 -10.05 11.05
CA LYS A 13 -1.45 -9.50 11.02
C LYS A 13 -1.49 -8.03 10.68
N VAL A 14 -2.71 -7.55 10.50
CA VAL A 14 -3.04 -6.13 10.52
C VAL A 14 -3.98 -5.91 11.70
N LEU A 15 -3.72 -4.89 12.50
CA LEU A 15 -4.63 -4.45 13.55
C LEU A 15 -5.51 -3.31 13.01
N VAL A 16 -6.82 -3.48 13.08
CA VAL A 16 -7.81 -2.48 12.64
C VAL A 16 -8.60 -2.06 13.87
N ASP A 17 -8.30 -0.90 14.43
CA ASP A 17 -8.85 -0.41 15.70
C ASP A 17 -8.79 -1.46 16.82
N GLY A 18 -7.66 -2.16 16.90
CA GLY A 18 -7.44 -3.21 17.89
C GLY A 18 -7.95 -4.59 17.48
N GLU A 19 -8.72 -4.70 16.40
CA GLU A 19 -9.16 -5.99 15.87
C GLU A 19 -8.07 -6.61 15.01
N ALA A 20 -7.65 -7.83 15.34
CA ALA A 20 -6.58 -8.51 14.60
C ALA A 20 -7.13 -9.23 13.38
N ILE A 21 -6.62 -8.88 12.20
CA ILE A 21 -6.85 -9.60 10.95
C ILE A 21 -5.55 -10.33 10.63
N CYS A 22 -5.50 -11.59 10.99
CA CYS A 22 -4.28 -12.38 10.88
C CYS A 22 -4.15 -13.04 9.51
N LEU A 23 -2.91 -13.16 9.03
CA LEU A 23 -2.63 -14.00 7.86
C LEU A 23 -3.04 -15.45 8.18
N GLY A 24 -3.71 -16.10 7.23
CA GLY A 24 -4.24 -17.45 7.43
C GLY A 24 -5.59 -17.53 8.14
N MET A 25 -6.14 -16.38 8.56
CA MET A 25 -7.46 -16.33 9.18
C MET A 25 -8.56 -16.66 8.17
N GLU A 26 -9.61 -17.34 8.58
CA GLU A 26 -10.73 -17.64 7.70
C GLU A 26 -11.54 -16.39 7.36
N GLN A 27 -12.06 -16.33 6.15
CA GLN A 27 -12.83 -15.18 5.66
C GLN A 27 -14.01 -14.85 6.58
N SER A 28 -14.73 -15.85 7.07
CA SER A 28 -15.86 -15.63 7.99
C SER A 28 -15.45 -14.92 9.27
N THR A 29 -14.28 -15.24 9.79
CA THR A 29 -13.73 -14.60 10.99
C THR A 29 -13.34 -13.15 10.71
N VAL A 30 -12.70 -12.89 9.55
CA VAL A 30 -12.38 -11.53 9.11
C VAL A 30 -13.65 -10.69 9.04
N GLU A 31 -14.68 -11.20 8.37
CA GLU A 31 -15.91 -10.44 8.11
C GLU A 31 -16.78 -10.28 9.36
N ALA A 32 -16.62 -11.14 10.36
CA ALA A 32 -17.21 -10.91 11.67
C ALA A 32 -16.57 -9.72 12.39
N ALA A 33 -15.29 -9.45 12.14
CA ALA A 33 -14.56 -8.36 12.78
C ALA A 33 -14.72 -7.02 12.06
N ILE A 34 -14.66 -6.99 10.72
CA ILE A 34 -14.60 -5.75 9.95
C ILE A 34 -15.77 -5.55 8.97
N GLY A 35 -16.71 -6.48 8.92
CA GLY A 35 -17.86 -6.42 8.01
C GLY A 35 -17.61 -7.17 6.71
N LYS A 36 -18.64 -7.31 5.91
CA LYS A 36 -18.58 -8.03 4.65
C LYS A 36 -17.82 -7.24 3.59
N GLY A 37 -16.95 -7.95 2.86
CA GLY A 37 -16.28 -7.40 1.68
C GLY A 37 -17.16 -7.51 0.43
N ILE A 38 -16.76 -6.76 -0.58
CA ILE A 38 -17.39 -6.77 -1.91
C ILE A 38 -16.44 -7.48 -2.86
N LEU A 39 -16.91 -8.57 -3.47
CA LEU A 39 -16.13 -9.35 -4.42
C LEU A 39 -16.11 -8.67 -5.79
N VAL A 40 -14.92 -8.34 -6.28
CA VAL A 40 -14.72 -7.86 -7.65
C VAL A 40 -13.60 -8.72 -8.26
N GLY A 41 -13.95 -9.49 -9.28
CA GLY A 41 -13.02 -10.48 -9.84
C GLY A 41 -12.73 -11.58 -8.83
N LYS A 42 -11.48 -11.65 -8.37
CA LYS A 42 -11.04 -12.65 -7.36
C LYS A 42 -10.69 -12.02 -6.01
N ARG A 43 -10.89 -10.72 -5.87
CA ARG A 43 -10.44 -9.94 -4.71
C ARG A 43 -11.63 -9.36 -3.96
N TYR A 44 -11.56 -9.37 -2.64
CA TYR A 44 -12.58 -8.78 -1.77
C TYR A 44 -12.11 -7.40 -1.29
N TYR A 45 -12.99 -6.41 -1.40
CA TYR A 45 -12.72 -5.02 -1.02
C TYR A 45 -13.51 -4.63 0.23
N TYR A 46 -12.85 -3.90 1.10
CA TYR A 46 -13.39 -3.44 2.39
C TYR A 46 -13.15 -1.94 2.53
N PHE A 47 -13.94 -1.27 3.38
CA PHE A 47 -13.77 0.15 3.70
C PHE A 47 -13.76 1.04 2.45
N ASN A 48 -14.79 0.94 1.62
CA ASN A 48 -14.93 1.72 0.38
C ASN A 48 -13.71 1.59 -0.53
N ASP A 49 -13.24 0.36 -0.72
CA ASP A 49 -12.11 0.00 -1.59
C ASP A 49 -10.73 0.47 -1.11
N ASP A 50 -10.63 1.01 0.11
CA ASP A 50 -9.33 1.40 0.67
C ASP A 50 -8.49 0.22 1.12
N MET A 51 -9.11 -0.94 1.32
CA MET A 51 -8.44 -2.18 1.72
C MET A 51 -8.94 -3.33 0.87
N ALA A 52 -8.04 -4.20 0.45
CA ALA A 52 -8.37 -5.41 -0.28
C ALA A 52 -7.74 -6.63 0.38
N ILE A 53 -8.43 -7.75 0.31
CA ILE A 53 -7.92 -9.03 0.81
C ILE A 53 -8.06 -10.08 -0.28
N ASP A 54 -6.98 -10.81 -0.52
CA ASP A 54 -6.98 -12.00 -1.35
C ASP A 54 -7.01 -13.22 -0.43
N TYR A 55 -7.97 -14.11 -0.66
CA TYR A 55 -8.12 -15.35 0.09
C TYR A 55 -7.63 -16.52 -0.75
N ASN A 56 -6.92 -17.43 -0.14
CA ASN A 56 -6.51 -18.69 -0.73
C ASN A 56 -7.07 -19.81 0.14
N ASP A 57 -7.90 -20.69 -0.45
CA ASP A 57 -8.61 -21.72 0.28
C ASP A 57 -9.39 -21.15 1.47
N ASN A 58 -10.05 -20.02 1.22
CA ASN A 58 -10.89 -19.29 2.19
C ASN A 58 -10.13 -18.69 3.37
N LYS A 59 -8.80 -18.57 3.27
CA LYS A 59 -7.94 -18.02 4.32
C LYS A 59 -7.17 -16.82 3.78
N VAL A 60 -6.91 -15.83 4.64
CA VAL A 60 -6.18 -14.63 4.29
C VAL A 60 -4.81 -14.97 3.76
N ASP A 61 -4.53 -14.60 2.52
CA ASP A 61 -3.26 -14.83 1.83
C ASP A 61 -2.49 -13.53 1.64
N PHE A 62 -3.21 -12.44 1.39
CA PHE A 62 -2.62 -11.13 1.14
C PHE A 62 -3.59 -10.01 1.52
N ILE A 63 -3.07 -8.98 2.17
CA ILE A 63 -3.84 -7.78 2.56
C ILE A 63 -3.16 -6.57 1.92
N GLU A 64 -3.93 -5.73 1.23
CA GLU A 64 -3.39 -4.55 0.58
C GLU A 64 -4.20 -3.31 0.91
N PHE A 65 -3.51 -2.20 1.21
CA PHE A 65 -4.10 -0.88 1.36
C PHE A 65 -3.82 -0.10 0.09
N LEU A 66 -4.84 0.49 -0.52
CA LEU A 66 -4.83 0.96 -1.91
C LEU A 66 -5.02 2.47 -2.06
N SER A 67 -5.31 3.15 -0.97
CA SER A 67 -5.81 4.53 -1.05
C SER A 67 -4.72 5.60 -1.11
N GLY A 68 -3.51 5.29 -0.69
CA GLY A 68 -2.43 6.26 -0.70
C GLY A 68 -2.75 7.54 0.08
N ILE A 69 -2.36 8.68 -0.48
CA ILE A 69 -2.60 9.99 0.15
C ILE A 69 -4.06 10.41 0.11
N ASP A 70 -4.87 9.85 -0.79
CA ASP A 70 -6.25 10.27 -1.02
C ASP A 70 -7.28 9.52 -0.17
N GLY A 71 -6.89 8.38 0.42
CA GLY A 71 -7.83 7.53 1.12
C GLY A 71 -8.05 7.89 2.57
N MET A 72 -9.08 7.24 3.15
CA MET A 72 -9.43 7.40 4.56
C MET A 72 -8.53 6.57 5.47
N LEU A 73 -8.05 5.43 5.00
CA LEU A 73 -7.20 4.54 5.80
C LEU A 73 -5.74 4.98 5.70
N LYS A 74 -5.12 5.17 6.86
CA LYS A 74 -3.71 5.59 6.96
C LYS A 74 -2.95 4.58 7.82
N PRO A 75 -2.60 3.40 7.25
CA PRO A 75 -1.91 2.37 8.03
C PRO A 75 -0.50 2.80 8.42
N SER A 76 -0.04 2.32 9.57
CA SER A 76 1.34 2.44 10.01
C SER A 76 2.03 1.08 9.92
N ILE A 77 3.33 1.12 9.76
CA ILE A 77 4.19 -0.07 9.76
C ILE A 77 5.52 0.33 10.43
N TYR A 78 5.99 -0.49 11.35
CA TYR A 78 7.20 -0.19 12.14
C TYR A 78 7.19 1.20 12.78
N GLY A 79 6.01 1.66 13.19
CA GLY A 79 5.84 2.95 13.86
C GLY A 79 5.79 4.17 12.94
N ILE A 80 5.79 3.99 11.63
CA ILE A 80 5.69 5.10 10.66
C ILE A 80 4.43 4.98 9.81
N SER A 81 3.85 6.12 9.43
CA SER A 81 2.72 6.13 8.49
C SER A 81 3.19 5.70 7.10
N ALA A 82 2.52 4.70 6.54
CA ALA A 82 2.90 4.17 5.23
C ALA A 82 2.64 5.18 4.11
N PHE A 83 1.56 5.94 4.19
CA PHE A 83 1.15 6.85 3.11
C PHE A 83 1.48 8.32 3.37
N GLU A 84 1.63 8.72 4.62
CA GLU A 84 1.90 10.11 4.99
C GLU A 84 3.40 10.41 5.10
N SER A 85 4.23 9.39 5.33
CA SER A 85 5.69 9.53 5.32
C SER A 85 6.20 9.66 3.89
N GLN A 86 7.34 10.32 3.71
CA GLN A 86 7.99 10.36 2.41
C GLN A 86 8.33 8.93 1.96
N ALA A 87 8.14 8.64 0.67
CA ALA A 87 8.37 7.31 0.14
C ALA A 87 9.78 6.79 0.42
N ASP A 88 10.79 7.64 0.27
CA ASP A 88 12.18 7.26 0.52
C ASP A 88 12.46 6.94 1.98
N ASP A 89 11.82 7.63 2.92
CA ASP A 89 11.99 7.38 4.35
C ASP A 89 11.45 6.00 4.73
N LEU A 90 10.27 5.66 4.26
CA LEU A 90 9.70 4.32 4.49
C LEU A 90 10.53 3.25 3.79
N LEU A 91 10.99 3.52 2.58
CA LEU A 91 11.81 2.58 1.82
C LEU A 91 13.06 2.16 2.62
N GLU A 92 13.74 3.12 3.23
CA GLU A 92 14.94 2.83 4.05
C GLU A 92 14.61 1.97 5.27
N VAL A 93 13.49 2.25 5.94
CA VAL A 93 13.06 1.43 7.09
C VAL A 93 12.74 0.00 6.64
N LEU A 94 12.01 -0.16 5.53
CA LEU A 94 11.65 -1.48 5.01
C LEU A 94 12.89 -2.28 4.58
N LYS A 95 13.86 -1.61 3.95
CA LYS A 95 15.15 -2.25 3.60
C LYS A 95 15.86 -2.77 4.83
N GLU A 96 15.95 -1.96 5.87
CA GLU A 96 16.61 -2.33 7.13
C GLU A 96 15.91 -3.52 7.79
N LYS A 97 14.59 -3.46 7.92
CA LYS A 97 13.79 -4.52 8.55
C LYS A 97 13.79 -5.82 7.74
N ASN A 98 13.79 -5.70 6.43
CA ASN A 98 13.86 -6.87 5.54
C ASN A 98 15.20 -7.59 5.64
N ASN A 99 16.27 -6.84 5.69
CA ASN A 99 17.65 -7.36 5.81
C ASN A 99 17.91 -8.54 4.86
N GLY A 100 17.51 -8.38 3.61
CA GLY A 100 17.61 -9.45 2.64
C GLY A 100 17.18 -9.06 1.24
N LYS A 101 16.73 -10.03 0.47
CA LYS A 101 16.42 -9.83 -0.94
C LYS A 101 15.23 -8.92 -1.17
N ILE A 102 15.43 -7.97 -2.09
CA ILE A 102 14.41 -7.01 -2.52
C ILE A 102 14.23 -7.17 -4.04
N ASN A 103 12.98 -7.28 -4.50
CA ASN A 103 12.67 -7.21 -5.92
C ASN A 103 12.34 -5.76 -6.25
N ASP A 104 13.18 -5.11 -7.06
CA ASP A 104 13.05 -3.71 -7.44
C ASP A 104 13.06 -3.53 -8.97
N THR A 105 12.59 -4.52 -9.71
CA THR A 105 12.67 -4.55 -11.18
C THR A 105 11.74 -3.55 -11.88
N GLU A 106 10.92 -2.82 -11.15
CA GLU A 106 9.92 -1.90 -11.68
C GLU A 106 10.37 -0.45 -11.74
N ASN A 107 11.67 -0.20 -11.93
CA ASN A 107 12.24 1.15 -12.14
C ASN A 107 11.83 2.19 -11.09
N GLY A 108 11.79 1.79 -9.81
CA GLY A 108 11.42 2.68 -8.71
C GLY A 108 9.94 2.77 -8.41
N TYR A 109 9.07 2.20 -9.25
CA TYR A 109 7.63 2.19 -9.01
C TYR A 109 7.21 1.18 -7.95
N SER A 110 7.91 0.06 -7.82
CA SER A 110 7.51 -1.05 -6.96
C SER A 110 8.72 -1.70 -6.31
N TYR A 111 8.57 -2.05 -5.04
CA TYR A 111 9.56 -2.80 -4.29
C TYR A 111 8.86 -3.92 -3.53
N GLN A 112 9.42 -5.12 -3.58
CA GLN A 112 8.92 -6.30 -2.87
C GLN A 112 10.00 -6.79 -1.93
N PHE A 113 9.73 -6.72 -0.63
CA PHE A 113 10.65 -7.10 0.44
C PHE A 113 10.38 -8.54 0.84
N GLN A 114 11.21 -9.46 0.36
CA GLN A 114 10.91 -10.90 0.42
C GLN A 114 10.93 -11.49 1.82
N ASN A 115 11.85 -11.05 2.68
CA ASN A 115 11.94 -11.61 4.03
C ASN A 115 10.78 -11.20 4.94
N ILE A 116 10.27 -9.99 4.79
CA ILE A 116 9.13 -9.51 5.57
C ILE A 116 7.79 -9.64 4.84
N SER A 117 7.83 -10.08 3.58
CA SER A 117 6.65 -10.26 2.72
C SER A 117 5.77 -9.02 2.62
N VAL A 118 6.42 -7.88 2.38
CA VAL A 118 5.77 -6.57 2.22
C VAL A 118 6.11 -6.02 0.84
N GLY A 119 5.11 -5.44 0.17
CA GLY A 119 5.30 -4.76 -1.10
C GLY A 119 4.74 -3.35 -1.07
N VAL A 120 5.39 -2.44 -1.78
CA VAL A 120 4.94 -1.05 -1.92
C VAL A 120 4.95 -0.66 -3.40
N TYR A 121 4.05 0.25 -3.77
CA TYR A 121 3.90 0.69 -5.15
C TYR A 121 3.61 2.18 -5.21
N LEU A 122 4.27 2.87 -6.16
CA LEU A 122 4.02 4.27 -6.51
C LEU A 122 3.22 4.34 -7.81
N GLU A 123 2.22 5.22 -7.88
CA GLU A 123 1.51 5.48 -9.14
C GLU A 123 2.30 6.37 -10.08
N ALA A 124 3.20 7.19 -9.54
CA ALA A 124 4.10 8.06 -10.30
C ALA A 124 5.43 8.15 -9.59
N VAL A 125 6.48 8.43 -10.34
CA VAL A 125 7.81 8.75 -9.78
C VAL A 125 8.15 10.20 -10.12
N PRO A 126 9.00 10.88 -9.32
CA PRO A 126 9.32 12.30 -9.56
C PRO A 126 9.81 12.59 -10.98
N GLU A 127 10.60 11.70 -11.57
CA GLU A 127 11.11 11.87 -12.95
C GLU A 127 9.98 11.91 -13.98
N ALA A 128 8.98 11.03 -13.81
CA ALA A 128 7.82 10.98 -14.71
C ALA A 128 6.96 12.25 -14.56
N VAL A 129 6.83 12.78 -13.36
CA VAL A 129 6.08 14.02 -13.11
C VAL A 129 6.80 15.20 -13.78
N LYS A 130 8.12 15.27 -13.70
CA LYS A 130 8.91 16.33 -14.37
C LYS A 130 8.70 16.28 -15.88
N GLU A 131 8.71 15.10 -16.49
CA GLU A 131 8.43 14.93 -17.91
C GLU A 131 7.01 15.38 -18.27
N MET A 132 6.03 15.03 -17.44
CA MET A 132 4.63 15.44 -17.62
C MET A 132 4.50 16.97 -17.63
N ILE A 133 5.17 17.65 -16.71
CA ILE A 133 5.15 19.11 -16.62
C ILE A 133 5.76 19.74 -17.88
N GLU A 134 6.90 19.23 -18.34
CA GLU A 134 7.57 19.70 -19.54
C GLU A 134 6.73 19.50 -20.79
N GLU A 135 6.11 18.32 -20.94
CA GLU A 135 5.25 18.01 -22.09
C GLU A 135 4.02 18.92 -22.12
N ALA A 136 3.35 19.11 -21.00
CA ALA A 136 2.19 20.00 -20.92
C ALA A 136 2.54 21.43 -21.33
N SER A 137 3.68 21.92 -20.86
CA SER A 137 4.20 23.26 -21.23
C SER A 137 4.55 23.33 -22.71
N GLY A 138 5.16 22.27 -23.25
CA GLY A 138 5.55 22.19 -24.66
C GLY A 138 4.35 22.19 -25.62
N PHE A 139 3.22 21.66 -25.19
CA PHE A 139 1.98 21.68 -25.97
C PHE A 139 1.15 22.95 -25.77
N GLY A 140 1.67 23.95 -25.04
CA GLY A 140 0.96 25.19 -24.80
C GLY A 140 -0.15 25.13 -23.79
N ASN A 141 -0.20 24.06 -23.00
CA ASN A 141 -1.21 23.85 -21.95
C ASN A 141 -0.52 23.50 -20.63
N PRO A 142 0.20 24.46 -20.02
CA PRO A 142 0.99 24.19 -18.81
C PRO A 142 0.10 23.77 -17.64
N MET A 143 0.63 22.91 -16.79
CA MET A 143 -0.03 22.48 -15.57
C MET A 143 -0.09 23.65 -14.59
N THR A 144 -1.20 23.74 -13.84
CA THR A 144 -1.34 24.71 -12.76
C THR A 144 -0.40 24.39 -11.60
N ASP A 145 -0.14 25.35 -10.72
CA ASP A 145 0.68 25.12 -9.53
C ASP A 145 0.06 24.06 -8.62
N ASP A 146 -1.27 24.06 -8.48
CA ASP A 146 -1.99 23.06 -7.67
C ASP A 146 -1.85 21.65 -8.26
N GLU A 147 -1.94 21.52 -9.57
CA GLU A 147 -1.74 20.24 -10.26
C GLU A 147 -0.31 19.72 -10.07
N ILE A 148 0.67 20.59 -10.21
CA ILE A 148 2.08 20.25 -10.00
C ILE A 148 2.34 19.79 -8.57
N GLN A 149 1.81 20.52 -7.57
CA GLN A 149 1.97 20.17 -6.16
C GLN A 149 1.33 18.81 -5.85
N TYR A 150 0.14 18.55 -6.38
CA TYR A 150 -0.54 17.27 -6.17
C TYR A 150 0.23 16.11 -6.79
N GLU A 151 0.66 16.25 -8.04
CA GLU A 151 1.39 15.20 -8.74
C GLU A 151 2.76 14.91 -8.09
N MET A 152 3.47 15.93 -7.65
CA MET A 152 4.74 15.76 -6.94
C MET A 152 4.53 15.11 -5.56
N LYS A 153 3.46 15.47 -4.85
CA LYS A 153 3.12 14.83 -3.58
C LYS A 153 2.81 13.35 -3.80
N ARG A 154 2.02 13.03 -4.83
CA ARG A 154 1.68 11.65 -5.19
C ARG A 154 2.93 10.83 -5.53
N ALA A 155 3.88 11.43 -6.24
CA ALA A 155 5.12 10.76 -6.63
C ALA A 155 6.10 10.52 -5.45
N ASN A 156 5.93 11.24 -4.34
CA ASN A 156 6.78 11.15 -3.16
C ASN A 156 6.13 10.38 -2.00
N HIS A 157 4.97 9.76 -2.23
CA HIS A 157 4.24 8.98 -1.22
C HIS A 157 3.75 7.67 -1.83
N TRP A 158 3.87 6.59 -1.09
CA TRP A 158 3.41 5.28 -1.58
C TRP A 158 1.91 5.29 -1.83
N ALA A 159 1.48 4.70 -2.95
CA ALA A 159 0.07 4.56 -3.32
C ALA A 159 -0.55 3.31 -2.72
N THR A 160 0.22 2.24 -2.61
CA THR A 160 -0.23 0.98 -2.01
C THR A 160 0.84 0.39 -1.10
N ILE A 161 0.39 -0.36 -0.10
CA ILE A 161 1.25 -1.22 0.71
C ILE A 161 0.53 -2.54 0.96
N GLY A 162 1.23 -3.65 0.75
CA GLY A 162 0.68 -4.99 0.88
C GLY A 162 1.46 -5.85 1.86
N LEU A 163 0.73 -6.75 2.53
CA LEU A 163 1.25 -7.71 3.48
C LEU A 163 0.83 -9.11 3.04
N GLY A 164 1.79 -9.97 2.71
CA GLY A 164 1.53 -11.35 2.30
C GLY A 164 1.95 -12.37 3.34
N VAL A 165 1.46 -13.60 3.18
CA VAL A 165 1.98 -14.74 3.93
C VAL A 165 3.45 -14.94 3.57
N ALA A 166 4.20 -15.63 4.45
CA ALA A 166 5.61 -15.93 4.19
C ALA A 166 5.77 -16.59 2.80
N GLY A 167 6.69 -16.07 2.00
CA GLY A 167 6.94 -16.57 0.65
C GLY A 167 5.99 -16.08 -0.43
N TYR A 168 5.05 -15.19 -0.10
CA TYR A 168 4.07 -14.67 -1.07
C TYR A 168 4.74 -14.05 -2.30
N TYR A 169 5.75 -13.22 -2.11
CA TYR A 169 6.45 -12.53 -3.21
C TYR A 169 7.52 -13.40 -3.89
N GLN A 170 7.63 -14.66 -3.52
CA GLN A 170 8.57 -15.62 -4.12
C GLN A 170 7.86 -16.69 -4.98
N ARG A 171 6.56 -16.53 -5.14
CA ARG A 171 5.74 -17.45 -5.96
C ARG A 171 5.97 -17.26 -7.45
#